data_d2135018c6e55208cb976106ffd1ed71
#
_entry.id   d2135018c6e55208cb976106ffd1ed71
#
_cell.length_a   1.000
_cell.length_b   1.000
_cell.length_c   1.000
_cell.angle_alpha   90.00
_cell.angle_beta   90.00
_cell.angle_gamma   90.00
#
_symmetry.space_group_name_H-M   'P 1'
#
loop_
_entity.id
_entity.type
_entity.pdbx_description
1 polymer ?
#
loop_
_entity_poly.entity_id
_entity_poly.type
_entity_poly.pdbx_seq_one_letter_code
_entity_poly.pdbx_strand_id
1 'polypeptide(L)'
;EENLVSEWQKCVDLMAQIVGVPAGLIMRLVEDDIEVLVSSRTENNPYKPGEKEHFWDSGLYCETVVQSDRHLIVPDAISDPAWANNPDVKLNMISYLGFPIHRPNGDPFGTICVLDHKPNAYSENYVGLVEQFPDLIESHLRLVAANQELMEKSAIIVDKDDQLQELRQIIPICSYC
;
A
#
# COMPACT_ATOMS: atom_id res chain seq x y z
N GLU A 1 2.16 13.34 0.09
CA GLU A 1 1.31 12.13 -0.01
C GLU A 1 0.39 12.15 -1.24
N GLU A 2 -0.33 13.26 -1.56
CA GLU A 2 -1.26 13.32 -2.70
C GLU A 2 -0.60 12.99 -4.06
N ASN A 3 0.64 13.44 -4.27
CA ASN A 3 1.36 13.15 -5.52
C ASN A 3 1.69 11.67 -5.66
N LEU A 4 2.00 11.00 -4.56
CA LEU A 4 2.35 9.58 -4.54
C LEU A 4 1.12 8.69 -4.83
N VAL A 5 -0.01 9.01 -4.20
CA VAL A 5 -1.29 8.32 -4.46
C VAL A 5 -1.71 8.47 -5.92
N SER A 6 -1.44 9.64 -6.53
CA SER A 6 -1.70 9.86 -7.96
C SER A 6 -0.85 8.97 -8.88
N GLU A 7 0.42 8.72 -8.53
CA GLU A 7 1.27 7.78 -9.28
C GLU A 7 0.79 6.33 -9.10
N TRP A 8 0.44 5.94 -7.88
CA TRP A 8 -0.13 4.62 -7.62
C TRP A 8 -1.46 4.39 -8.34
N GLN A 9 -2.28 5.44 -8.48
CA GLN A 9 -3.51 5.37 -9.26
C GLN A 9 -3.25 4.97 -10.72
N LYS A 10 -2.23 5.55 -11.35
CA LYS A 10 -1.86 5.18 -12.73
C LYS A 10 -1.42 3.72 -12.83
N CYS A 11 -0.63 3.26 -11.84
CA CYS A 11 -0.17 1.88 -11.78
C CYS A 11 -1.36 0.91 -11.67
N VAL A 12 -2.29 1.19 -10.76
CA VAL A 12 -3.46 0.34 -10.51
C VAL A 12 -4.41 0.33 -11.71
N ASP A 13 -4.65 1.49 -12.34
CA ASP A 13 -5.44 1.59 -13.56
C ASP A 13 -4.84 0.76 -14.70
N LEU A 14 -3.52 0.88 -14.91
CA LEU A 14 -2.81 0.14 -15.94
C LEU A 14 -2.79 -1.37 -15.67
N MET A 15 -2.54 -1.76 -14.42
CA MET A 15 -2.55 -3.15 -13.98
C MET A 15 -3.91 -3.81 -14.26
N ALA A 16 -5.00 -3.18 -13.85
CA ALA A 16 -6.35 -3.69 -14.09
C ALA A 16 -6.68 -3.81 -15.59
N GLN A 17 -6.24 -2.84 -16.40
CA GLN A 17 -6.42 -2.86 -17.87
C GLN A 17 -5.62 -3.98 -18.53
N ILE A 18 -4.35 -4.18 -18.16
CA ILE A 18 -3.50 -5.21 -18.78
C ILE A 18 -3.99 -6.60 -18.40
N VAL A 19 -4.34 -6.82 -17.14
CA VAL A 19 -4.88 -8.10 -16.66
C VAL A 19 -6.29 -8.34 -17.20
N GLY A 20 -7.02 -7.28 -17.56
CA GLY A 20 -8.38 -7.33 -18.12
C GLY A 20 -9.43 -7.65 -17.06
N VAL A 21 -9.29 -7.09 -15.87
CA VAL A 21 -10.17 -7.31 -14.71
C VAL A 21 -10.90 -6.04 -14.31
N PRO A 22 -12.07 -6.15 -13.65
CA PRO A 22 -12.83 -4.99 -13.20
C PRO A 22 -12.20 -4.27 -12.02
N ALA A 23 -11.42 -4.91 -11.17
CA ALA A 23 -10.85 -4.27 -9.99
C ALA A 23 -9.34 -4.50 -9.86
N GLY A 24 -8.61 -3.41 -9.68
CA GLY A 24 -7.24 -3.38 -9.20
C GLY A 24 -7.18 -2.45 -8.00
N LEU A 25 -6.53 -2.85 -6.92
CA LEU A 25 -6.57 -2.15 -5.64
C LEU A 25 -5.19 -2.09 -4.99
N ILE A 26 -4.95 -1.01 -4.25
CA ILE A 26 -3.97 -0.98 -3.16
C ILE A 26 -4.76 -0.82 -1.87
N MET A 27 -4.61 -1.78 -0.99
CA MET A 27 -5.24 -1.82 0.32
C MET A 27 -4.21 -1.44 1.39
N ARG A 28 -4.63 -0.69 2.40
CA ARG A 28 -3.77 -0.23 3.50
C ARG A 28 -4.33 -0.67 4.83
N LEU A 29 -3.47 -1.21 5.69
CA LEU A 29 -3.81 -1.48 7.10
C LEU A 29 -3.79 -0.18 7.91
N VAL A 30 -4.89 0.09 8.60
CA VAL A 30 -5.09 1.24 9.48
C VAL A 30 -5.69 0.73 10.79
N GLU A 31 -4.85 0.59 11.81
CA GLU A 31 -5.24 0.00 13.09
C GLU A 31 -5.78 -1.44 12.88
N ASP A 32 -7.04 -1.69 13.24
CA ASP A 32 -7.70 -2.99 13.10
C ASP A 32 -8.51 -3.14 11.80
N ASP A 33 -8.43 -2.14 10.91
CA ASP A 33 -9.17 -2.11 9.66
C ASP A 33 -8.24 -2.22 8.45
N ILE A 34 -8.79 -2.68 7.32
CA ILE A 34 -8.18 -2.55 6.00
C ILE A 34 -8.96 -1.55 5.16
N GLU A 35 -8.26 -0.59 4.59
CA GLU A 35 -8.83 0.51 3.82
C GLU A 35 -8.48 0.39 2.34
N VAL A 36 -9.43 0.68 1.47
CA VAL A 36 -9.16 0.88 0.03
C VAL A 36 -8.41 2.20 -0.13
N LEU A 37 -7.10 2.15 -0.27
CA LEU A 37 -6.28 3.35 -0.47
C LEU A 37 -6.35 3.85 -1.92
N VAL A 38 -6.22 2.94 -2.88
CA VAL A 38 -6.32 3.22 -4.31
C VAL A 38 -7.18 2.16 -4.97
N SER A 39 -8.09 2.58 -5.84
CA SER A 39 -8.97 1.71 -6.61
C SER A 39 -8.91 2.08 -8.08
N SER A 40 -8.82 1.08 -8.97
CA SER A 40 -8.79 1.31 -10.42
C SER A 40 -10.10 1.94 -10.92
N ARG A 41 -9.96 2.82 -11.93
CA ARG A 41 -11.08 3.51 -12.58
C ARG A 41 -11.67 2.69 -13.72
N THR A 42 -11.75 1.39 -13.54
CA THR A 42 -12.29 0.43 -14.49
C THR A 42 -13.80 0.27 -14.30
N GLU A 43 -14.49 -0.10 -15.37
CA GLU A 43 -15.93 -0.38 -15.28
C GLU A 43 -16.22 -1.57 -14.37
N ASN A 44 -17.33 -1.50 -13.64
CA ASN A 44 -17.82 -2.54 -12.73
C ASN A 44 -16.89 -2.82 -11.53
N ASN A 45 -15.99 -1.92 -11.21
CA ASN A 45 -15.24 -1.97 -9.97
C ASN A 45 -16.13 -1.52 -8.80
N PRO A 46 -16.43 -2.40 -7.82
CA PRO A 46 -17.33 -2.04 -6.72
C PRO A 46 -16.62 -1.25 -5.61
N TYR A 47 -15.29 -1.26 -5.57
CA TYR A 47 -14.51 -0.69 -4.47
C TYR A 47 -14.26 0.80 -4.66
N LYS A 48 -14.42 1.58 -3.59
CA LYS A 48 -14.18 3.03 -3.59
C LYS A 48 -13.08 3.41 -2.61
N PRO A 49 -12.17 4.32 -2.99
CA PRO A 49 -11.17 4.83 -2.05
C PRO A 49 -11.80 5.36 -0.77
N GLY A 50 -11.20 5.01 0.38
CA GLY A 50 -11.67 5.37 1.70
C GLY A 50 -12.65 4.40 2.35
N GLU A 51 -13.19 3.42 1.62
CA GLU A 51 -13.98 2.34 2.22
C GLU A 51 -13.09 1.47 3.11
N LYS A 52 -13.63 1.05 4.27
CA LYS A 52 -12.93 0.27 5.28
C LYS A 52 -13.73 -0.94 5.69
N GLU A 53 -13.01 -2.02 5.96
CA GLU A 53 -13.55 -3.25 6.53
C GLU A 53 -12.68 -3.68 7.70
N HIS A 54 -13.29 -4.30 8.72
CA HIS A 54 -12.53 -4.92 9.79
C HIS A 54 -11.58 -5.97 9.23
N PHE A 55 -10.32 -5.98 9.68
CA PHE A 55 -9.29 -6.81 9.05
C PHE A 55 -9.16 -8.19 9.69
N TRP A 56 -9.11 -8.25 11.01
CA TRP A 56 -8.82 -9.51 11.74
C TRP A 56 -10.03 -10.43 11.78
N ASP A 57 -9.81 -11.71 11.51
CA ASP A 57 -10.87 -12.74 11.44
C ASP A 57 -12.01 -12.39 10.45
N SER A 58 -11.69 -11.57 9.44
CA SER A 58 -12.65 -11.09 8.45
C SER A 58 -12.97 -12.14 7.37
N GLY A 59 -12.00 -13.02 7.11
CA GLY A 59 -12.06 -13.96 5.98
C GLY A 59 -11.79 -13.31 4.62
N LEU A 60 -11.34 -12.05 4.58
CA LEU A 60 -10.92 -11.38 3.35
C LEU A 60 -9.69 -12.05 2.74
N TYR A 61 -9.58 -12.02 1.41
CA TYR A 61 -8.37 -12.50 0.72
C TYR A 61 -7.10 -11.79 1.23
N CYS A 62 -7.20 -10.47 1.42
CA CYS A 62 -6.09 -9.64 1.89
C CYS A 62 -5.59 -10.04 3.28
N GLU A 63 -6.47 -10.53 4.16
CA GLU A 63 -6.08 -11.05 5.47
C GLU A 63 -5.11 -12.22 5.35
N THR A 64 -5.43 -13.18 4.48
CA THR A 64 -4.55 -14.35 4.23
C THR A 64 -3.21 -13.92 3.63
N VAL A 65 -3.21 -12.95 2.70
CA VAL A 65 -1.97 -12.42 2.10
C VAL A 65 -1.06 -11.83 3.17
N VAL A 66 -1.59 -10.96 4.02
CA VAL A 66 -0.82 -10.29 5.07
C VAL A 66 -0.34 -11.29 6.15
N GLN A 67 -1.22 -12.18 6.60
CA GLN A 67 -0.87 -13.14 7.66
C GLN A 67 0.15 -14.18 7.21
N SER A 68 0.07 -14.63 5.95
CA SER A 68 1.02 -15.61 5.41
C SER A 68 2.32 -15.01 4.90
N ASP A 69 2.33 -13.70 4.70
CA ASP A 69 3.41 -12.95 4.04
C ASP A 69 3.77 -13.55 2.65
N ARG A 70 2.76 -13.96 1.92
CA ARG A 70 2.88 -14.57 0.59
C ARG A 70 1.78 -14.09 -0.33
N HIS A 71 2.06 -14.16 -1.63
CA HIS A 71 1.00 -13.94 -2.61
C HIS A 71 -0.09 -15.02 -2.49
N LEU A 72 -1.31 -14.64 -2.85
CA LEU A 72 -2.45 -15.52 -2.89
C LEU A 72 -3.08 -15.48 -4.28
N ILE A 73 -3.40 -16.65 -4.82
CA ILE A 73 -4.18 -16.82 -6.04
C ILE A 73 -5.41 -17.65 -5.70
N VAL A 74 -6.58 -17.06 -5.93
CA VAL A 74 -7.88 -17.76 -5.83
C VAL A 74 -8.53 -17.69 -7.19
N PRO A 75 -8.49 -18.78 -7.98
CA PRO A 75 -9.04 -18.78 -9.34
C PRO A 75 -10.57 -18.69 -9.39
N ASP A 76 -11.25 -19.29 -8.42
CA ASP A 76 -12.72 -19.33 -8.34
C ASP A 76 -13.15 -19.64 -6.90
N ALA A 77 -13.50 -18.60 -6.16
CA ALA A 77 -13.92 -18.72 -4.76
C ALA A 77 -15.23 -19.48 -4.59
N ILE A 78 -16.12 -19.49 -5.60
CA ILE A 78 -17.40 -20.19 -5.50
C ILE A 78 -17.18 -21.70 -5.55
N SER A 79 -16.22 -22.14 -6.34
CA SER A 79 -15.91 -23.56 -6.52
C SER A 79 -14.98 -24.11 -5.42
N ASP A 80 -14.36 -23.23 -4.63
CA ASP A 80 -13.44 -23.59 -3.54
C ASP A 80 -14.11 -23.41 -2.18
N PRO A 81 -14.39 -24.51 -1.44
CA PRO A 81 -15.00 -24.43 -0.11
C PRO A 81 -14.24 -23.55 0.90
N ALA A 82 -12.94 -23.39 0.74
CA ALA A 82 -12.13 -22.53 1.59
C ALA A 82 -12.47 -21.05 1.40
N TRP A 83 -12.94 -20.65 0.24
CA TRP A 83 -13.19 -19.27 -0.15
C TRP A 83 -14.65 -18.93 -0.42
N ALA A 84 -15.53 -19.90 -0.45
CA ALA A 84 -16.95 -19.72 -0.81
C ALA A 84 -17.69 -18.71 0.10
N ASN A 85 -17.22 -18.51 1.33
CA ASN A 85 -17.79 -17.57 2.29
C ASN A 85 -17.00 -16.24 2.38
N ASN A 86 -16.04 -16.02 1.50
CA ASN A 86 -15.27 -14.78 1.49
C ASN A 86 -16.20 -13.56 1.28
N PRO A 87 -16.02 -12.45 2.04
CA PRO A 87 -16.88 -11.27 1.94
C PRO A 87 -16.95 -10.67 0.53
N ASP A 88 -15.86 -10.69 -0.24
CA ASP A 88 -15.79 -10.14 -1.59
C ASP A 88 -16.69 -10.87 -2.60
N VAL A 89 -17.06 -12.14 -2.32
CA VAL A 89 -18.03 -12.90 -3.13
C VAL A 89 -19.40 -12.21 -3.17
N LYS A 90 -19.78 -11.49 -2.10
CA LYS A 90 -21.03 -10.69 -2.05
C LYS A 90 -21.00 -9.51 -3.02
N LEU A 91 -19.81 -9.03 -3.34
CA LEU A 91 -19.58 -7.99 -4.34
C LEU A 91 -19.39 -8.57 -5.75
N ASN A 92 -19.63 -9.89 -5.90
CA ASN A 92 -19.38 -10.64 -7.13
C ASN A 92 -17.90 -10.66 -7.55
N MET A 93 -16.98 -10.52 -6.60
CA MET A 93 -15.52 -10.65 -6.83
C MET A 93 -15.08 -12.04 -6.39
N ILE A 94 -15.05 -12.97 -7.36
CA ILE A 94 -14.90 -14.41 -7.11
C ILE A 94 -13.53 -14.96 -7.46
N SER A 95 -12.67 -14.18 -8.11
CA SER A 95 -11.27 -14.55 -8.27
C SER A 95 -10.36 -13.44 -7.79
N TYR A 96 -9.20 -13.81 -7.29
CA TYR A 96 -8.26 -12.92 -6.61
C TYR A 96 -6.82 -13.28 -6.94
N LEU A 97 -6.00 -12.27 -7.16
CA LEU A 97 -4.54 -12.34 -7.16
C LEU A 97 -4.03 -11.15 -6.36
N GLY A 98 -3.25 -11.39 -5.31
CA GLY A 98 -2.68 -10.31 -4.51
C GLY A 98 -1.35 -10.64 -3.88
N PHE A 99 -0.60 -9.58 -3.58
CA PHE A 99 0.74 -9.61 -2.99
C PHE A 99 0.79 -8.71 -1.77
N PRO A 100 1.59 -9.07 -0.75
CA PRO A 100 1.81 -8.21 0.40
C PRO A 100 2.67 -7.00 0.03
N ILE A 101 2.50 -5.91 0.77
CA ILE A 101 3.32 -4.69 0.72
C ILE A 101 3.79 -4.40 2.13
N HIS A 102 5.06 -4.02 2.28
CA HIS A 102 5.68 -3.75 3.58
C HIS A 102 6.07 -2.29 3.74
N ARG A 103 6.11 -1.86 4.98
CA ARG A 103 6.71 -0.59 5.40
C ARG A 103 8.23 -0.73 5.44
N PRO A 104 8.98 0.40 5.48
CA PRO A 104 10.45 0.36 5.56
C PRO A 104 11.02 -0.40 6.77
N ASN A 105 10.25 -0.52 7.84
CA ASN A 105 10.61 -1.27 9.05
C ASN A 105 10.27 -2.76 8.99
N GLY A 106 9.70 -3.24 7.88
CA GLY A 106 9.28 -4.62 7.67
C GLY A 106 7.85 -4.94 8.13
N ASP A 107 7.17 -4.01 8.79
CA ASP A 107 5.77 -4.22 9.15
C ASP A 107 4.85 -4.23 7.92
N PRO A 108 3.74 -4.97 7.94
CA PRO A 108 2.79 -4.95 6.84
C PRO A 108 2.23 -3.53 6.62
N PHE A 109 2.26 -3.09 5.36
CA PHE A 109 1.55 -1.89 4.92
C PHE A 109 0.12 -2.24 4.49
N GLY A 110 -0.02 -3.36 3.78
CA GLY A 110 -1.27 -3.83 3.21
C GLY A 110 -1.04 -4.78 2.04
N THR A 111 -1.84 -4.65 0.99
CA THR A 111 -1.75 -5.50 -0.19
C THR A 111 -1.93 -4.71 -1.49
N ILE A 112 -1.38 -5.22 -2.58
CA ILE A 112 -1.80 -4.88 -3.94
C ILE A 112 -2.47 -6.09 -4.54
N CYS A 113 -3.63 -5.90 -5.17
CA CYS A 113 -4.38 -7.00 -5.71
C CYS A 113 -5.21 -6.64 -6.94
N VAL A 114 -5.60 -7.67 -7.67
CA VAL A 114 -6.60 -7.63 -8.73
C VAL A 114 -7.69 -8.65 -8.44
N LEU A 115 -8.94 -8.30 -8.77
CA LEU A 115 -10.11 -9.15 -8.57
C LEU A 115 -10.95 -9.20 -9.84
N ASP A 116 -11.59 -10.34 -10.06
CA ASP A 116 -12.47 -10.54 -11.21
C ASP A 116 -13.84 -11.11 -10.76
N HIS A 117 -14.86 -10.76 -11.53
CA HIS A 117 -16.24 -11.24 -11.35
C HIS A 117 -16.50 -12.59 -12.00
N LYS A 118 -15.50 -13.19 -12.61
CA LYS A 118 -15.52 -14.51 -13.25
C LYS A 118 -14.32 -15.33 -12.82
N PRO A 119 -14.33 -16.65 -12.97
CA PRO A 119 -13.16 -17.49 -12.74
C PRO A 119 -11.98 -17.02 -13.58
N ASN A 120 -10.82 -16.85 -12.95
CA ASN A 120 -9.58 -16.39 -13.57
C ASN A 120 -8.39 -17.09 -12.91
N ALA A 121 -7.70 -17.92 -13.68
CA ALA A 121 -6.53 -18.66 -13.19
C ALA A 121 -5.24 -17.81 -13.16
N TYR A 122 -5.31 -16.57 -13.65
CA TYR A 122 -4.19 -15.65 -13.77
C TYR A 122 -2.93 -16.30 -14.36
N SER A 123 -2.64 -16.01 -15.62
CA SER A 123 -1.44 -16.56 -16.28
C SER A 123 -0.16 -16.15 -15.54
N GLU A 124 0.90 -16.93 -15.68
CA GLU A 124 2.22 -16.62 -15.11
C GLU A 124 2.71 -15.20 -15.48
N ASN A 125 2.38 -14.72 -16.67
CA ASN A 125 2.71 -13.37 -17.11
C ASN A 125 1.94 -12.30 -16.28
N TYR A 126 0.70 -12.55 -15.93
CA TYR A 126 -0.08 -11.63 -15.09
C TYR A 126 0.38 -11.67 -13.64
N VAL A 127 0.69 -12.85 -13.12
CA VAL A 127 1.28 -13.00 -11.78
C VAL A 127 2.60 -12.23 -11.72
N GLY A 128 3.51 -12.46 -12.68
CA GLY A 128 4.79 -11.76 -12.74
C GLY A 128 4.66 -10.24 -12.96
N LEU A 129 3.62 -9.78 -13.65
CA LEU A 129 3.34 -8.35 -13.76
C LEU A 129 2.93 -7.75 -12.41
N VAL A 130 1.96 -8.35 -11.72
CA VAL A 130 1.45 -7.82 -10.44
C VAL A 130 2.53 -7.88 -9.36
N GLU A 131 3.39 -8.89 -9.38
CA GLU A 131 4.54 -9.06 -8.49
C GLU A 131 5.56 -7.91 -8.52
N GLN A 132 5.62 -7.12 -9.58
CA GLN A 132 6.55 -5.99 -9.68
C GLN A 132 6.07 -4.74 -8.92
N PHE A 133 4.78 -4.63 -8.65
CA PHE A 133 4.24 -3.42 -8.04
C PHE A 133 4.53 -3.27 -6.54
N PRO A 134 4.55 -4.33 -5.71
CA PRO A 134 4.99 -4.22 -4.32
C PRO A 134 6.33 -3.51 -4.18
N ASP A 135 7.35 -3.93 -4.93
CA ASP A 135 8.70 -3.34 -4.88
C ASP A 135 8.70 -1.85 -5.21
N LEU A 136 7.89 -1.43 -6.19
CA LEU A 136 7.72 -0.04 -6.55
C LEU A 136 7.10 0.77 -5.40
N ILE A 137 6.01 0.27 -4.82
CA ILE A 137 5.30 0.93 -3.73
C ILE A 137 6.19 1.01 -2.49
N GLU A 138 6.85 -0.07 -2.12
CA GLU A 138 7.80 -0.12 -1.00
C GLU A 138 8.98 0.83 -1.20
N SER A 139 9.47 0.96 -2.43
CA SER A 139 10.53 1.95 -2.75
C SER A 139 10.05 3.37 -2.54
N HIS A 140 8.81 3.68 -2.92
CA HIS A 140 8.21 4.98 -2.64
C HIS A 140 8.02 5.21 -1.13
N LEU A 141 7.56 4.21 -0.39
CA LEU A 141 7.43 4.30 1.07
C LEU A 141 8.78 4.55 1.75
N ARG A 142 9.86 3.87 1.30
CA ARG A 142 11.23 4.12 1.78
C ARG A 142 11.70 5.55 1.49
N LEU A 143 11.41 6.08 0.30
CA LEU A 143 11.76 7.46 -0.06
C LEU A 143 11.02 8.48 0.81
N VAL A 144 9.73 8.27 1.07
CA VAL A 144 8.96 9.14 1.97
C VAL A 144 9.54 9.14 3.37
N ALA A 145 9.81 7.96 3.93
CA ALA A 145 10.40 7.83 5.26
C ALA A 145 11.78 8.51 5.36
N ALA A 146 12.64 8.30 4.36
CA ALA A 146 13.97 8.94 4.33
C ALA A 146 13.86 10.46 4.22
N ASN A 147 12.94 10.99 3.42
CA ASN A 147 12.72 12.43 3.30
C ASN A 147 12.20 13.04 4.61
N GLN A 148 11.29 12.36 5.31
CA GLN A 148 10.81 12.81 6.62
C GLN A 148 11.96 12.88 7.65
N GLU A 149 12.78 11.83 7.72
CA GLU A 149 13.96 11.80 8.61
C GLU A 149 14.95 12.93 8.29
N LEU A 150 15.19 13.21 7.01
CA LEU A 150 16.04 14.31 6.59
C LEU A 150 15.48 15.67 6.99
N MET A 151 14.17 15.89 6.84
CA MET A 151 13.50 17.12 7.26
C MET A 151 13.61 17.33 8.77
N GLU A 152 13.37 16.29 9.56
CA GLU A 152 13.52 16.35 11.03
C GLU A 152 14.95 16.69 11.45
N LYS A 153 15.94 16.01 10.85
CA LYS A 153 17.36 16.30 11.12
C LYS A 153 17.75 17.73 10.73
N SER A 154 17.27 18.21 9.59
CA SER A 154 17.51 19.58 9.14
C SER A 154 16.91 20.61 10.10
N ALA A 155 15.70 20.39 10.60
CA ALA A 155 15.06 21.26 11.59
C ALA A 155 15.86 21.35 12.88
N ILE A 156 16.38 20.21 13.38
CA ILE A 156 17.23 20.15 14.58
C ILE A 156 18.55 20.92 14.36
N ILE A 157 19.14 20.84 13.17
CA ILE A 157 20.40 21.54 12.85
C ILE A 157 20.15 23.05 12.86
N VAL A 158 19.08 23.54 12.25
CA VAL A 158 18.71 24.95 12.22
C VAL A 158 18.50 25.48 13.64
N ASP A 159 17.74 24.78 14.49
CA ASP A 159 17.52 25.17 15.88
C ASP A 159 18.83 25.28 16.68
N LYS A 160 19.75 24.32 16.52
CA LYS A 160 21.05 24.35 17.17
C LYS A 160 21.94 25.48 16.68
N ASP A 161 21.89 25.82 15.40
CA ASP A 161 22.67 26.93 14.85
C ASP A 161 22.19 28.28 15.39
N ASP A 162 20.87 28.45 15.48
CA ASP A 162 20.25 29.64 16.09
C ASP A 162 20.62 29.77 17.56
N GLN A 163 20.59 28.69 18.34
CA GLN A 163 21.04 28.69 19.74
C GLN A 163 22.53 29.04 19.87
N LEU A 164 23.39 28.54 18.98
CA LEU A 164 24.82 28.88 18.97
C LEU A 164 25.05 30.34 18.59
N GLN A 165 24.25 30.90 17.70
CA GLN A 165 24.36 32.35 17.36
C GLN A 165 23.95 33.24 18.53
N GLU A 166 22.87 32.88 19.24
CA GLU A 166 22.48 33.60 20.45
C GLU A 166 23.56 33.58 21.55
N LEU A 167 24.15 32.39 21.79
CA LEU A 167 25.24 32.23 22.76
C LEU A 167 26.49 33.07 22.37
N ARG A 168 26.80 33.14 21.08
CA ARG A 168 27.95 33.99 20.58
C ARG A 168 27.71 35.47 20.80
N GLN A 169 26.47 35.94 20.80
CA GLN A 169 26.14 37.35 21.10
C GLN A 169 26.27 37.69 22.60
N ILE A 170 26.08 36.70 23.48
CA ILE A 170 26.10 36.87 24.93
C ILE A 170 27.55 36.78 25.48
N ILE A 171 28.44 36.04 24.81
CA ILE A 171 29.84 35.92 25.24
C ILE A 171 30.63 37.08 24.64
N PRO A 172 31.00 38.11 25.42
CA PRO A 172 31.87 39.14 24.92
C PRO A 172 33.23 38.51 24.65
N ILE A 173 33.64 38.48 23.38
CA ILE A 173 35.02 38.11 23.03
C ILE A 173 35.89 39.12 23.67
N CYS A 174 36.58 38.72 24.74
CA CYS A 174 37.58 39.53 25.39
C CYS A 174 38.75 39.74 24.40
N SER A 175 38.69 40.83 23.64
CA SER A 175 39.72 41.19 22.64
C SER A 175 40.94 41.84 23.29
N TYR A 176 41.31 41.46 24.50
CA TYR A 176 42.50 41.95 25.17
C TYR A 176 43.24 40.79 25.87
N CYS A 177 44.09 40.12 25.13
CA CYS A 177 45.32 39.50 25.56
C CYS A 177 46.32 39.57 24.42
#